data_7cd09d818bd6fcfa8bae49608ab4eb0c
#
_entry.id   7cd09d818bd6fcfa8bae49608ab4eb0c
#
_cell.length_a   1.000
_cell.length_b   1.000
_cell.length_c   1.000
_cell.angle_alpha   90.00
_cell.angle_beta   90.00
_cell.angle_gamma   90.00
#
_symmetry.space_group_name_H-M   'P 1'
#
loop_
_entity.id
_entity.type
_entity.pdbx_description
1 polymer ?
#
loop_
_entity_poly.entity_id
_entity_poly.type
_entity_poly.pdbx_seq_one_letter_code
_entity_poly.pdbx_strand_id
1 'polypeptide(L)'
;NRCRRQRQMCIRDSSNPNLPIYYKFAALWGGHEGSLLLFLLILAGWILVFVFFHRDHKHSSAFMNIVLFALLAFTVFLSNPFERLLPISSISGSDLNPLLQDFAFTIHPPMLYMGYAGLVIPFGIAMNFLLNQEKVKQLAPIRSWSVVSWSFLTLGISLGSWSVSYTHLTLPTTPV
;
A
#
# COMPACT_ATOMS: atom_id res chain seq x y z
N ASN A 1 -3.47 -13.05 25.47
CA ASN A 1 -2.35 -13.78 24.81
C ASN A 1 -2.63 -14.29 23.39
N ARG A 2 -3.88 -14.31 22.91
CA ARG A 2 -4.19 -14.66 21.51
C ARG A 2 -3.86 -13.50 20.53
N CYS A 3 -4.01 -12.27 20.93
CA CYS A 3 -3.74 -11.10 20.09
C CYS A 3 -2.24 -10.90 19.75
N ARG A 4 -1.33 -11.34 20.65
CA ARG A 4 0.12 -11.26 20.38
C ARG A 4 0.62 -12.29 19.38
N ARG A 5 -0.08 -13.41 19.17
CA ARG A 5 0.31 -14.46 18.21
C ARG A 5 0.02 -14.09 16.75
N GLN A 6 -0.85 -13.13 16.50
CA GLN A 6 -1.25 -12.74 15.12
C GLN A 6 -0.27 -11.80 14.41
N ARG A 7 0.61 -11.11 15.15
CA ARG A 7 1.43 -10.02 14.59
C ARG A 7 2.68 -10.42 13.80
N GLN A 8 3.07 -11.69 13.81
CA GLN A 8 4.22 -12.17 13.00
C GLN A 8 3.80 -12.98 11.77
N MET A 9 2.54 -12.91 11.41
CA MET A 9 1.93 -13.86 10.50
C MET A 9 2.29 -13.67 9.03
N CYS A 10 2.75 -12.49 8.60
CA CYS A 10 2.80 -12.21 7.16
C CYS A 10 3.88 -12.96 6.39
N ILE A 11 5.13 -12.98 6.87
CA ILE A 11 6.21 -13.71 6.16
C ILE A 11 6.22 -15.18 6.57
N ARG A 12 5.95 -15.46 7.84
CA ARG A 12 5.96 -16.82 8.38
C ARG A 12 4.77 -17.65 7.88
N ASP A 13 3.58 -17.05 7.85
CA ASP A 13 2.33 -17.78 7.60
C ASP A 13 1.89 -17.72 6.13
N SER A 14 2.56 -16.92 5.30
CA SER A 14 2.21 -16.73 3.89
C SER A 14 3.34 -16.98 2.91
N SER A 15 4.53 -17.45 3.36
CA SER A 15 5.67 -17.68 2.49
C SER A 15 6.34 -19.03 2.74
N ASN A 16 6.23 -19.93 1.76
CA ASN A 16 6.91 -21.23 1.73
C ASN A 16 8.11 -21.17 0.75
N PRO A 17 9.24 -21.86 1.02
CA PRO A 17 10.36 -21.99 0.10
C PRO A 17 9.99 -22.49 -1.30
N ASN A 18 8.93 -23.30 -1.43
CA ASN A 18 8.47 -23.89 -2.69
C ASN A 18 7.55 -22.96 -3.52
N LEU A 19 7.09 -21.81 -2.97
CA LEU A 19 6.25 -20.87 -3.71
C LEU A 19 7.03 -20.20 -4.84
N PRO A 20 6.40 -19.93 -6.01
CA PRO A 20 6.94 -19.08 -7.05
C PRO A 20 7.37 -17.71 -6.52
N ILE A 21 8.42 -17.13 -7.09
CA ILE A 21 9.06 -15.92 -6.58
C ILE A 21 8.08 -14.73 -6.49
N TYR A 22 7.16 -14.60 -7.45
CA TYR A 22 6.17 -13.51 -7.46
C TYR A 22 5.16 -13.63 -6.30
N TYR A 23 4.78 -14.83 -5.88
CA TYR A 23 3.93 -15.00 -4.68
C TYR A 23 4.71 -14.77 -3.38
N LYS A 24 6.03 -15.03 -3.36
CA LYS A 24 6.87 -14.65 -2.22
C LYS A 24 6.91 -13.13 -2.03
N PHE A 25 6.98 -12.38 -3.13
CA PHE A 25 6.86 -10.92 -3.05
C PHE A 25 5.46 -10.51 -2.62
N ALA A 26 4.40 -11.13 -3.18
CA ALA A 26 3.02 -10.83 -2.78
C ALA A 26 2.75 -11.11 -1.30
N ALA A 27 3.40 -12.10 -0.72
CA ALA A 27 3.30 -12.41 0.70
C ALA A 27 3.76 -11.26 1.61
N LEU A 28 4.63 -10.35 1.13
CA LEU A 28 5.07 -9.17 1.89
C LEU A 28 3.90 -8.23 2.22
N TRP A 29 2.95 -8.08 1.31
CA TRP A 29 1.76 -7.25 1.50
C TRP A 29 0.47 -8.06 1.71
N GLY A 30 0.57 -9.38 1.76
CA GLY A 30 -0.54 -10.26 2.14
C GLY A 30 -0.95 -10.12 3.60
N GLY A 31 -0.10 -9.50 4.44
CA GLY A 31 -0.37 -9.19 5.82
C GLY A 31 -0.53 -7.70 6.11
N HIS A 32 -1.18 -7.38 7.23
CA HIS A 32 -1.53 -6.01 7.60
C HIS A 32 -0.31 -5.10 7.75
N GLU A 33 0.70 -5.54 8.48
CA GLU A 33 1.90 -4.76 8.77
C GLU A 33 2.76 -4.55 7.51
N GLY A 34 2.89 -5.59 6.69
CA GLY A 34 3.64 -5.53 5.43
C GLY A 34 2.95 -4.65 4.39
N SER A 35 1.61 -4.70 4.32
CA SER A 35 0.84 -3.84 3.43
C SER A 35 0.94 -2.37 3.80
N LEU A 36 0.96 -2.05 5.11
CA LEU A 36 1.16 -0.69 5.59
C LEU A 36 2.57 -0.18 5.27
N LEU A 37 3.58 -1.04 5.40
CA LEU A 37 4.96 -0.70 5.04
C LEU A 37 5.10 -0.41 3.54
N LEU A 38 4.47 -1.21 2.68
CA LEU A 38 4.42 -0.96 1.24
C LEU A 38 3.72 0.37 0.93
N PHE A 39 2.60 0.65 1.59
CA PHE A 39 1.89 1.91 1.43
C PHE A 39 2.77 3.11 1.78
N LEU A 40 3.51 3.06 2.90
CA LEU A 40 4.43 4.10 3.32
C LEU A 40 5.59 4.30 2.34
N LEU A 41 6.11 3.22 1.79
CA LEU A 41 7.17 3.27 0.77
C LEU A 41 6.68 3.98 -0.49
N ILE A 42 5.48 3.65 -0.95
CA ILE A 42 4.85 4.29 -2.12
C ILE A 42 4.56 5.77 -1.83
N LEU A 43 4.04 6.09 -0.65
CA LEU A 43 3.77 7.46 -0.21
C LEU A 43 5.05 8.31 -0.21
N ALA A 44 6.14 7.79 0.38
CA ALA A 44 7.44 8.45 0.37
C ALA A 44 7.96 8.63 -1.07
N GLY A 45 7.79 7.63 -1.92
CA GLY A 45 8.14 7.70 -3.34
C GLY A 45 7.39 8.81 -4.07
N TRP A 46 6.07 8.95 -3.86
CA TRP A 46 5.26 10.03 -4.44
C TRP A 46 5.73 11.41 -3.98
N ILE A 47 6.01 11.60 -2.68
CA ILE A 47 6.53 12.86 -2.16
C ILE A 47 7.89 13.18 -2.78
N LEU A 48 8.77 12.20 -2.89
CA LEU A 48 10.08 12.37 -3.52
C LEU A 48 9.96 12.81 -4.98
N VAL A 49 9.11 12.14 -5.76
CA VAL A 49 8.86 12.48 -7.17
C VAL A 49 8.29 13.89 -7.28
N PHE A 50 7.32 14.25 -6.43
CA PHE A 50 6.76 15.60 -6.43
C PHE A 50 7.83 16.67 -6.12
N VAL A 51 8.63 16.48 -5.09
CA VAL A 51 9.70 17.42 -4.71
C VAL A 51 10.75 17.55 -5.82
N PHE A 52 11.05 16.48 -6.53
CA PHE A 52 11.99 16.51 -7.64
C PHE A 52 11.51 17.40 -8.81
N PHE A 53 10.22 17.32 -9.15
CA PHE A 53 9.65 18.10 -10.26
C PHE A 53 9.18 19.50 -9.84
N HIS A 54 8.86 19.73 -8.55
CA HIS A 54 8.23 20.96 -8.05
C HIS A 54 8.99 21.53 -6.86
N ARG A 55 10.25 21.92 -7.07
CA ARG A 55 11.15 22.42 -6.02
C ARG A 55 10.66 23.68 -5.32
N ASP A 56 9.82 24.46 -5.98
CA ASP A 56 9.28 25.72 -5.46
C ASP A 56 8.12 25.50 -4.45
N HIS A 57 7.55 24.29 -4.38
CA HIS A 57 6.44 23.95 -3.52
C HIS A 57 6.87 23.43 -2.14
N LYS A 58 7.80 24.12 -1.47
CA LYS A 58 8.36 23.68 -0.17
C LYS A 58 7.30 23.52 0.94
N HIS A 59 6.37 24.46 1.04
CA HIS A 59 5.31 24.40 2.05
C HIS A 59 4.31 23.27 1.76
N SER A 60 3.96 23.04 0.50
CA SER A 60 3.14 21.87 0.12
C SER A 60 3.80 20.56 0.50
N SER A 61 5.12 20.45 0.26
CA SER A 61 5.89 19.26 0.65
C SER A 61 5.93 19.07 2.18
N ALA A 62 5.95 20.16 2.95
CA ALA A 62 5.90 20.06 4.42
C ALA A 62 4.60 19.40 4.89
N PHE A 63 3.44 19.78 4.34
CA PHE A 63 2.16 19.13 4.68
C PHE A 63 2.13 17.64 4.30
N MET A 64 2.68 17.28 3.13
CA MET A 64 2.79 15.87 2.71
C MET A 64 3.68 15.07 3.69
N ASN A 65 4.81 15.66 4.11
CA ASN A 65 5.71 15.02 5.07
C ASN A 65 5.10 14.88 6.48
N ILE A 66 4.21 15.79 6.90
CA ILE A 66 3.46 15.65 8.15
C ILE A 66 2.58 14.38 8.09
N VAL A 67 1.88 14.15 6.98
CA VAL A 67 1.08 12.93 6.78
C VAL A 67 1.96 11.69 6.83
N LEU A 68 3.08 11.70 6.11
CA LEU A 68 4.03 10.59 6.11
C LEU A 68 4.56 10.32 7.53
N PHE A 69 4.95 11.37 8.25
CA PHE A 69 5.46 11.24 9.62
C PHE A 69 4.40 10.67 10.57
N ALA A 70 3.16 11.14 10.51
CA ALA A 70 2.07 10.62 11.33
C ALA A 70 1.81 9.13 11.08
N LEU A 71 1.82 8.70 9.81
CA LEU A 71 1.66 7.29 9.45
C LEU A 71 2.88 6.44 9.84
N LEU A 72 4.10 6.97 9.72
CA LEU A 72 5.30 6.30 10.23
C LEU A 72 5.24 6.12 11.74
N ALA A 73 4.86 7.15 12.49
CA ALA A 73 4.68 7.06 13.93
C ALA A 73 3.62 6.00 14.29
N PHE A 74 2.48 6.00 13.59
CA PHE A 74 1.45 4.97 13.75
C PHE A 74 2.04 3.57 13.53
N THR A 75 2.82 3.37 12.47
CA THR A 75 3.42 2.07 12.13
C THR A 75 4.39 1.62 13.23
N VAL A 76 5.26 2.51 13.72
CA VAL A 76 6.26 2.16 14.72
C VAL A 76 5.62 1.83 16.07
N PHE A 77 4.62 2.61 16.51
CA PHE A 77 4.07 2.47 17.86
C PHE A 77 2.90 1.47 17.95
N LEU A 78 2.11 1.32 16.89
CA LEU A 78 0.86 0.55 16.91
C LEU A 78 0.86 -0.69 16.02
N SER A 79 1.68 -0.73 14.96
CA SER A 79 1.68 -1.81 13.97
C SER A 79 3.12 -2.13 13.50
N ASN A 80 4.01 -2.40 14.45
CA ASN A 80 5.43 -2.59 14.15
C ASN A 80 5.68 -3.88 13.35
N PRO A 81 6.09 -3.79 12.06
CA PRO A 81 6.35 -4.96 11.23
C PRO A 81 7.63 -5.72 11.60
N PHE A 82 8.49 -5.12 12.45
CA PHE A 82 9.79 -5.67 12.86
C PHE A 82 9.77 -6.31 14.25
N GLU A 83 8.59 -6.50 14.86
CA GLU A 83 8.47 -7.16 16.16
C GLU A 83 8.88 -8.63 16.05
N ARG A 84 9.88 -9.05 16.83
CA ARG A 84 10.41 -10.43 16.81
C ARG A 84 9.74 -11.29 17.87
N LEU A 85 9.37 -12.53 17.52
CA LEU A 85 9.00 -13.57 18.49
C LEU A 85 10.25 -14.34 18.93
N LEU A 86 10.63 -14.15 20.17
CA LEU A 86 11.63 -15.01 20.81
C LEU A 86 10.87 -15.94 21.79
N PRO A 87 11.29 -17.20 21.98
CA PRO A 87 12.53 -17.84 21.49
C PRO A 87 12.38 -18.75 20.27
N ILE A 88 11.20 -18.90 19.64
CA ILE A 88 10.96 -19.92 18.62
C ILE A 88 10.78 -19.27 17.25
N SER A 89 11.82 -19.38 16.40
CA SER A 89 11.68 -19.14 14.97
C SER A 89 11.12 -20.41 14.30
N SER A 90 10.06 -20.31 13.51
CA SER A 90 9.61 -21.44 12.70
C SER A 90 10.58 -21.68 11.55
N ILE A 91 10.91 -22.96 11.32
CA ILE A 91 11.87 -23.39 10.29
C ILE A 91 11.28 -23.22 8.88
N SER A 92 9.96 -23.24 8.75
CA SER A 92 9.26 -22.98 7.48
C SER A 92 7.97 -22.20 7.74
N GLY A 93 7.60 -21.30 6.82
CA GLY A 93 6.31 -20.61 6.84
C GLY A 93 5.18 -21.52 6.30
N SER A 94 3.94 -21.13 6.59
CA SER A 94 2.75 -21.76 6.01
C SER A 94 2.59 -21.36 4.55
N ASP A 95 1.82 -22.14 3.79
CA ASP A 95 1.48 -21.79 2.41
C ASP A 95 0.54 -20.58 2.37
N LEU A 96 0.71 -19.76 1.33
CA LEU A 96 -0.23 -18.71 1.01
C LEU A 96 -1.61 -19.33 0.71
N ASN A 97 -2.67 -18.76 1.27
CA ASN A 97 -4.03 -19.23 1.02
C ASN A 97 -4.25 -19.38 -0.51
N PRO A 98 -4.73 -20.55 -1.00
CA PRO A 98 -4.95 -20.78 -2.42
C PRO A 98 -5.81 -19.71 -3.12
N LEU A 99 -6.78 -19.12 -2.41
CA LEU A 99 -7.60 -18.01 -2.91
C LEU A 99 -6.80 -16.72 -3.18
N LEU A 100 -5.63 -16.58 -2.57
CA LEU A 100 -4.73 -15.44 -2.74
C LEU A 100 -3.62 -15.72 -3.78
N GLN A 101 -3.56 -16.94 -4.33
CA GLN A 101 -2.61 -17.33 -5.37
C GLN A 101 -3.16 -16.97 -6.76
N ASP A 102 -3.57 -15.72 -6.93
CA ASP A 102 -4.03 -15.16 -8.19
C ASP A 102 -3.09 -14.02 -8.63
N PHE A 103 -2.83 -13.93 -9.93
CA PHE A 103 -1.99 -12.88 -10.51
C PHE A 103 -2.55 -11.48 -10.25
N ALA A 104 -3.86 -11.32 -10.34
CA ALA A 104 -4.52 -10.04 -10.08
C ALA A 104 -4.37 -9.63 -8.62
N PHE A 105 -4.41 -10.57 -7.67
CA PHE A 105 -4.14 -10.31 -6.26
C PHE A 105 -2.72 -9.77 -6.01
N THR A 106 -1.74 -10.22 -6.80
CA THR A 106 -0.36 -9.72 -6.67
C THR A 106 -0.23 -8.26 -7.07
N ILE A 107 -0.95 -7.81 -8.10
CA ILE A 107 -0.81 -6.45 -8.68
C ILE A 107 -1.84 -5.48 -8.10
N HIS A 108 -3.05 -5.95 -7.77
CA HIS A 108 -4.15 -5.11 -7.30
C HIS A 108 -3.80 -4.23 -6.10
N PRO A 109 -3.23 -4.73 -4.96
CA PRO A 109 -2.93 -3.90 -3.81
C PRO A 109 -1.89 -2.81 -4.09
N PRO A 110 -0.75 -3.07 -4.75
CA PRO A 110 0.17 -2.02 -5.15
C PRO A 110 -0.46 -0.93 -6.01
N MET A 111 -1.34 -1.28 -6.96
CA MET A 111 -2.05 -0.31 -7.80
C MET A 111 -2.98 0.58 -6.98
N LEU A 112 -3.74 0.01 -6.05
CA LEU A 112 -4.57 0.80 -5.13
C LEU A 112 -3.73 1.73 -4.27
N TYR A 113 -2.60 1.26 -3.74
CA TYR A 113 -1.71 2.07 -2.91
C TYR A 113 -1.07 3.21 -3.71
N MET A 114 -0.70 2.98 -4.97
CA MET A 114 -0.26 4.04 -5.88
C MET A 114 -1.33 5.14 -6.02
N GLY A 115 -2.58 4.76 -6.16
CA GLY A 115 -3.67 5.71 -6.26
C GLY A 115 -3.95 6.47 -4.96
N TYR A 116 -4.14 5.75 -3.85
CA TYR A 116 -4.43 6.37 -2.55
C TYR A 116 -3.28 7.26 -2.05
N ALA A 117 -2.05 6.76 -2.10
CA ALA A 117 -0.89 7.54 -1.68
C ALA A 117 -0.64 8.75 -2.58
N GLY A 118 -0.91 8.64 -3.88
CA GLY A 118 -0.78 9.75 -4.81
C GLY A 118 -1.68 10.94 -4.50
N LEU A 119 -2.83 10.73 -3.84
CA LEU A 119 -3.73 11.82 -3.42
C LEU A 119 -3.14 12.72 -2.33
N VAL A 120 -2.05 12.34 -1.68
CA VAL A 120 -1.34 13.22 -0.75
C VAL A 120 -0.81 14.48 -1.43
N ILE A 121 -0.49 14.40 -2.72
CA ILE A 121 0.05 15.55 -3.48
C ILE A 121 -0.99 16.65 -3.65
N PRO A 122 -2.17 16.41 -4.25
CA PRO A 122 -3.21 17.42 -4.34
C PRO A 122 -3.66 17.91 -2.95
N PHE A 123 -3.68 17.03 -1.95
CA PHE A 123 -3.97 17.42 -0.56
C PHE A 123 -2.94 18.44 -0.03
N GLY A 124 -1.64 18.16 -0.15
CA GLY A 124 -0.59 19.05 0.35
C GLY A 124 -0.57 20.41 -0.38
N ILE A 125 -0.86 20.43 -1.68
CA ILE A 125 -0.98 21.68 -2.45
C ILE A 125 -2.21 22.48 -1.99
N ALA A 126 -3.36 21.82 -1.81
CA ALA A 126 -4.58 22.45 -1.34
C ALA A 126 -4.43 23.03 0.08
N MET A 127 -3.81 22.29 1.00
CA MET A 127 -3.55 22.75 2.36
C MET A 127 -2.63 23.98 2.38
N ASN A 128 -1.57 23.97 1.57
CA ASN A 128 -0.70 25.12 1.42
C ASN A 128 -1.45 26.35 0.91
N PHE A 129 -2.29 26.18 -0.12
CA PHE A 129 -3.10 27.25 -0.66
C PHE A 129 -4.06 27.85 0.37
N LEU A 130 -4.75 27.02 1.15
CA LEU A 130 -5.74 27.45 2.14
C LEU A 130 -5.09 28.18 3.32
N LEU A 131 -3.94 27.72 3.80
CA LEU A 131 -3.33 28.26 5.01
C LEU A 131 -2.38 29.43 4.73
N ASN A 132 -1.70 29.43 3.59
CA ASN A 132 -0.70 30.45 3.26
C ASN A 132 -1.19 31.48 2.23
N GLN A 133 -2.48 31.42 1.82
CA GLN A 133 -3.08 32.32 0.84
C GLN A 133 -2.23 32.49 -0.44
N GLU A 134 -1.71 31.38 -0.90
CA GLU A 134 -0.82 31.33 -2.08
C GLU A 134 -1.55 31.75 -3.38
N LYS A 135 -0.78 32.13 -4.39
CA LYS A 135 -1.36 32.53 -5.69
C LYS A 135 -2.03 31.32 -6.36
N VAL A 136 -3.19 31.57 -6.97
CA VAL A 136 -3.99 30.55 -7.70
C VAL A 136 -3.12 29.74 -8.71
N LYS A 137 -2.08 30.36 -9.28
CA LYS A 137 -1.15 29.67 -10.18
C LYS A 137 -0.48 28.44 -9.54
N GLN A 138 -0.31 28.42 -8.24
CA GLN A 138 0.28 27.28 -7.54
C GLN A 138 -0.66 26.07 -7.43
N LEU A 139 -1.93 26.22 -7.76
CA LEU A 139 -2.89 25.12 -7.87
C LEU A 139 -2.76 24.33 -9.19
N ALA A 140 -2.02 24.83 -10.19
CA ALA A 140 -1.94 24.20 -11.49
C ALA A 140 -1.56 22.71 -11.48
N PRO A 141 -0.62 22.23 -10.62
CA PRO A 141 -0.27 20.82 -10.58
C PRO A 141 -1.36 19.89 -10.05
N ILE A 142 -2.33 20.40 -9.28
CA ILE A 142 -3.38 19.58 -8.65
C ILE A 142 -4.08 18.68 -9.66
N ARG A 143 -4.50 19.25 -10.81
CA ARG A 143 -5.25 18.51 -11.82
C ARG A 143 -4.47 17.30 -12.33
N SER A 144 -3.20 17.51 -12.72
CA SER A 144 -2.37 16.45 -13.29
C SER A 144 -2.13 15.32 -12.29
N TRP A 145 -1.78 15.67 -11.05
CA TRP A 145 -1.53 14.69 -10.00
C TRP A 145 -2.80 13.95 -9.56
N SER A 146 -3.94 14.64 -9.50
CA SER A 146 -5.23 13.99 -9.22
C SER A 146 -5.62 13.00 -10.31
N VAL A 147 -5.42 13.34 -11.59
CA VAL A 147 -5.72 12.43 -12.72
C VAL A 147 -4.82 11.20 -12.67
N VAL A 148 -3.53 11.36 -12.41
CA VAL A 148 -2.59 10.23 -12.28
C VAL A 148 -3.01 9.31 -11.13
N SER A 149 -3.29 9.87 -9.95
CA SER A 149 -3.74 9.10 -8.79
C SER A 149 -5.06 8.38 -9.05
N TRP A 150 -6.03 9.08 -9.66
CA TRP A 150 -7.32 8.51 -10.06
C TRP A 150 -7.15 7.37 -11.08
N SER A 151 -6.24 7.49 -12.03
CA SER A 151 -5.96 6.43 -13.00
C SER A 151 -5.47 5.15 -12.33
N PHE A 152 -4.55 5.25 -11.36
CA PHE A 152 -4.09 4.10 -10.59
C PHE A 152 -5.22 3.49 -9.74
N LEU A 153 -6.07 4.31 -9.13
CA LEU A 153 -7.25 3.83 -8.39
C LEU A 153 -8.20 3.05 -9.31
N THR A 154 -8.52 3.61 -10.47
CA THR A 154 -9.43 2.99 -11.44
C THR A 154 -8.88 1.64 -11.91
N LEU A 155 -7.59 1.58 -12.26
CA LEU A 155 -6.94 0.33 -12.64
C LEU A 155 -6.92 -0.68 -11.49
N GLY A 156 -6.61 -0.24 -10.28
CA GLY A 156 -6.62 -1.09 -9.10
C GLY A 156 -8.01 -1.66 -8.82
N ILE A 157 -9.05 -0.85 -8.81
CA ILE A 157 -10.44 -1.29 -8.61
C ILE A 157 -10.87 -2.27 -9.70
N SER A 158 -10.55 -1.99 -10.95
CA SER A 158 -10.88 -2.87 -12.08
C SER A 158 -10.20 -4.23 -11.95
N LEU A 159 -8.93 -4.27 -11.58
CA LEU A 159 -8.20 -5.52 -11.33
C LEU A 159 -8.81 -6.33 -10.16
N GLY A 160 -9.18 -5.65 -9.07
CA GLY A 160 -9.83 -6.32 -7.94
C GLY A 160 -11.20 -6.89 -8.29
N SER A 161 -12.01 -6.14 -9.03
CA SER A 161 -13.31 -6.61 -9.51
C SER A 161 -13.18 -7.81 -10.44
N TRP A 162 -12.18 -7.79 -11.32
CA TRP A 162 -11.88 -8.91 -12.21
C TRP A 162 -11.45 -10.15 -11.45
N SER A 163 -10.52 -10.02 -10.50
CA SER A 163 -10.06 -11.13 -9.66
C SER A 163 -11.20 -11.79 -8.90
N VAL A 164 -12.05 -11.00 -8.25
CA VAL A 164 -13.23 -11.52 -7.52
C VAL A 164 -14.21 -12.21 -8.46
N SER A 165 -14.51 -11.62 -9.60
CA SER A 165 -15.44 -12.22 -10.57
C SER A 165 -14.91 -13.57 -11.07
N TYR A 166 -13.63 -13.66 -11.38
CA TYR A 166 -13.01 -14.90 -11.86
C TYR A 166 -13.04 -16.00 -10.80
N THR A 167 -12.65 -15.71 -9.58
CA THR A 167 -12.63 -16.68 -8.48
C THR A 167 -14.02 -17.17 -8.09
N HIS A 168 -15.04 -16.32 -8.15
CA HIS A 168 -16.43 -16.72 -7.84
C HIS A 168 -17.13 -17.45 -8.98
N LEU A 169 -16.83 -17.14 -10.24
CA LEU A 169 -17.47 -17.79 -11.40
C LEU A 169 -16.83 -19.13 -11.76
N THR A 170 -15.57 -19.35 -11.37
CA THR A 170 -14.85 -20.60 -11.68
C THR A 170 -14.83 -21.59 -10.51
N LEU A 171 -15.59 -21.36 -9.44
CA LEU A 171 -15.80 -22.40 -8.44
C LEU A 171 -16.42 -23.60 -9.15
N PRO A 172 -15.74 -24.78 -9.21
CA PRO A 172 -16.32 -25.95 -9.83
C PRO A 172 -17.53 -26.33 -9.01
N THR A 173 -18.71 -26.28 -9.63
CA THR A 173 -19.87 -27.01 -9.19
C THR A 173 -19.54 -28.48 -9.42
N THR A 174 -18.70 -29.08 -8.58
CA THR A 174 -18.61 -30.54 -8.50
C THR A 174 -19.92 -31.02 -7.88
N PRO A 175 -20.78 -31.69 -8.62
CA PRO A 175 -21.90 -32.36 -7.98
C PRO A 175 -21.31 -33.42 -7.05
N VAL A 176 -21.72 -33.38 -5.80
CA VAL A 176 -21.47 -34.42 -4.81
C VAL A 176 -22.22 -35.67 -5.22
#